data_891345315847128986a228d4c1f85133
#
_entry.id   891345315847128986a228d4c1f85133
#
_cell.length_a   1.000
_cell.length_b   1.000
_cell.length_c   1.000
_cell.angle_alpha   90.00
_cell.angle_beta   90.00
_cell.angle_gamma   90.00
#
_symmetry.space_group_name_H-M   'P 1'
#
loop_
_entity.id
_entity.type
_entity.pdbx_description
1 polymer ?
#
loop_
_entity_poly.entity_id
_entity_poly.type
_entity_poly.pdbx_seq_one_letter_code
_entity_poly.pdbx_strand_id
1 'polypeptide(L)'
;MLEIWRAGGSNTGATPELARGVEAEGWDGQMFMDSQSLSADPYAQMGAWAAWTERLKLSPGVTNPFTRNLAVSATSIATIQAISQGRAVMGIGRGDSALAYLGYAPVKLSWFEKSLETLQALLNGEEVPFADSGSTTGAAPSHEGLSLGARPEGVKLRWLPDGLPKVPLDIAATGPKVIAMAARIAERVTFSVGAEIERMQWALGVAREAEPRPRSYGAQLVVVCHPDPETAMEVAMHMAPPLARFQVIQGKTVGPADAAMAENMDAIKTGYDMRKHGVHDSQERLIGSSLTPEFVRRFAIVGSPDHCTERLLELRKAGLDRLVVVGPGFYPPEWGEAGKLFAKEVIPALRAAG
;
A
#
# COMPACT_ATOMS: atom_id res chain seq x y z
N MET A 1 4.33 11.02 -16.40
CA MET A 1 2.94 11.39 -16.05
C MET A 1 2.68 10.99 -14.61
N LEU A 2 2.02 11.83 -13.80
CA LEU A 2 1.70 11.53 -12.40
C LEU A 2 0.58 10.48 -12.35
N GLU A 3 0.80 9.35 -11.64
CA GLU A 3 -0.26 8.38 -11.37
C GLU A 3 -1.01 8.73 -10.08
N ILE A 4 -2.34 8.67 -10.11
CA ILE A 4 -3.20 8.94 -8.95
C ILE A 4 -3.99 7.67 -8.64
N TRP A 5 -3.68 7.06 -7.49
CA TRP A 5 -4.27 5.80 -7.06
C TRP A 5 -5.23 6.01 -5.90
N ARG A 6 -6.32 5.27 -5.91
CA ARG A 6 -7.27 5.21 -4.81
C ARG A 6 -6.95 4.02 -3.91
N ALA A 7 -6.80 4.23 -2.61
CA ALA A 7 -6.77 3.14 -1.64
C ALA A 7 -8.18 2.82 -1.17
N GLY A 8 -8.50 1.53 -1.00
CA GLY A 8 -9.80 1.09 -0.52
C GLY A 8 -9.76 -0.28 0.15
N GLY A 9 -10.81 -0.59 0.90
CA GLY A 9 -11.01 -1.90 1.49
C GLY A 9 -11.46 -2.93 0.45
N SER A 10 -11.08 -4.19 0.63
CA SER A 10 -11.70 -5.30 -0.08
C SER A 10 -13.01 -5.67 0.61
N ASN A 11 -14.09 -5.84 -0.15
CA ASN A 11 -15.42 -6.11 0.40
C ASN A 11 -16.23 -7.03 -0.52
N THR A 12 -17.35 -7.56 0.00
CA THR A 12 -18.24 -8.46 -0.73
C THR A 12 -19.30 -7.73 -1.57
N GLY A 13 -19.37 -6.40 -1.48
CA GLY A 13 -20.31 -5.56 -2.23
C GLY A 13 -19.76 -5.02 -3.55
N ALA A 14 -18.68 -5.62 -4.07
CA ALA A 14 -18.13 -5.21 -5.35
C ALA A 14 -19.09 -5.52 -6.51
N THR A 15 -19.33 -4.53 -7.36
CA THR A 15 -20.14 -4.66 -8.57
C THR A 15 -19.41 -4.10 -9.78
N PRO A 16 -19.77 -4.51 -11.02
CA PRO A 16 -19.22 -3.93 -12.24
C PRO A 16 -19.40 -2.41 -12.31
N GLU A 17 -20.55 -1.90 -11.84
CA GLU A 17 -20.89 -0.46 -11.83
C GLU A 17 -19.95 0.31 -10.92
N LEU A 18 -19.64 -0.22 -9.71
CA LEU A 18 -18.69 0.39 -8.81
C LEU A 18 -17.29 0.42 -9.41
N ALA A 19 -16.83 -0.68 -9.99
CA ALA A 19 -15.49 -0.76 -10.60
C ALA A 19 -15.33 0.22 -11.78
N ARG A 20 -16.31 0.26 -12.68
CA ARG A 20 -16.35 1.18 -13.82
C ARG A 20 -16.52 2.63 -13.36
N GLY A 21 -17.28 2.87 -12.30
CA GLY A 21 -17.43 4.20 -11.68
C GLY A 21 -16.08 4.75 -11.21
N VAL A 22 -15.29 3.97 -10.47
CA VAL A 22 -13.94 4.35 -10.04
C VAL A 22 -13.03 4.63 -11.24
N GLU A 23 -13.09 3.82 -12.27
CA GLU A 23 -12.31 4.06 -13.50
C GLU A 23 -12.76 5.33 -14.22
N ALA A 24 -14.06 5.61 -14.29
CA ALA A 24 -14.63 6.80 -14.93
C ALA A 24 -14.32 8.10 -14.16
N GLU A 25 -14.12 8.02 -12.84
CA GLU A 25 -13.67 9.14 -12.00
C GLU A 25 -12.23 9.60 -12.31
N GLY A 26 -11.47 8.88 -13.14
CA GLY A 26 -10.13 9.27 -13.59
C GLY A 26 -8.98 8.77 -12.70
N TRP A 27 -9.23 7.83 -11.80
CA TRP A 27 -8.18 7.14 -11.07
C TRP A 27 -7.33 6.26 -12.01
N ASP A 28 -6.01 6.27 -11.83
CA ASP A 28 -5.10 5.40 -12.59
C ASP A 28 -5.01 3.99 -12.01
N GLY A 29 -5.32 3.84 -10.73
CA GLY A 29 -5.28 2.55 -10.07
C GLY A 29 -6.09 2.49 -8.78
N GLN A 30 -6.39 1.26 -8.38
CA GLN A 30 -7.05 0.92 -7.13
C GLN A 30 -6.16 -0.01 -6.32
N MET A 31 -5.90 0.35 -5.05
CA MET A 31 -5.30 -0.55 -4.06
C MET A 31 -6.39 -1.20 -3.21
N PHE A 32 -6.25 -2.50 -2.98
CA PHE A 32 -7.17 -3.32 -2.20
C PHE A 32 -6.49 -3.80 -0.93
N MET A 33 -7.02 -3.44 0.25
CA MET A 33 -6.46 -3.85 1.54
C MET A 33 -6.42 -5.38 1.67
N ASP A 34 -5.27 -5.92 2.09
CA ASP A 34 -5.07 -7.35 2.36
C ASP A 34 -4.83 -7.60 3.85
N SER A 35 -5.94 -7.76 4.58
CA SER A 35 -5.92 -8.08 6.01
C SER A 35 -7.10 -9.00 6.31
N GLN A 36 -6.85 -10.30 6.35
CA GLN A 36 -7.86 -11.37 6.37
C GLN A 36 -8.90 -11.28 7.48
N SER A 37 -8.59 -10.58 8.57
CA SER A 37 -9.53 -10.37 9.70
C SER A 37 -10.33 -9.08 9.58
N LEU A 38 -10.01 -8.21 8.63
CA LEU A 38 -10.58 -6.86 8.50
C LEU A 38 -11.23 -6.61 7.15
N SER A 39 -10.88 -7.39 6.13
CA SER A 39 -11.37 -7.22 4.76
C SER A 39 -11.57 -8.56 4.07
N ALA A 40 -12.36 -8.57 3.01
CA ALA A 40 -12.47 -9.71 2.11
C ALA A 40 -11.16 -9.95 1.35
N ASP A 41 -11.04 -11.08 0.64
CA ASP A 41 -9.84 -11.42 -0.12
C ASP A 41 -9.62 -10.46 -1.29
N PRO A 42 -8.47 -9.75 -1.33
CA PRO A 42 -8.20 -8.76 -2.37
C PRO A 42 -7.99 -9.37 -3.75
N TYR A 43 -7.43 -10.58 -3.86
CA TYR A 43 -7.17 -11.20 -5.15
C TYR A 43 -8.45 -11.64 -5.85
N ALA A 44 -9.44 -12.13 -5.08
CA ALA A 44 -10.77 -12.43 -5.62
C ALA A 44 -11.43 -11.16 -6.18
N GLN A 45 -11.39 -10.05 -5.44
CA GLN A 45 -11.95 -8.78 -5.88
C GLN A 45 -11.16 -8.18 -7.05
N MET A 46 -9.84 -8.20 -7.02
CA MET A 46 -9.00 -7.74 -8.11
C MET A 46 -9.26 -8.52 -9.40
N GLY A 47 -9.47 -9.85 -9.32
CA GLY A 47 -9.82 -10.67 -10.47
C GLY A 47 -11.13 -10.23 -11.12
N ALA A 48 -12.16 -9.96 -10.33
CA ALA A 48 -13.43 -9.42 -10.80
C ALA A 48 -13.26 -8.02 -11.43
N TRP A 49 -12.56 -7.11 -10.75
CA TRP A 49 -12.31 -5.75 -11.26
C TRP A 49 -11.45 -5.75 -12.53
N ALA A 50 -10.49 -6.67 -12.65
CA ALA A 50 -9.69 -6.84 -13.86
C ALA A 50 -10.55 -7.12 -15.10
N ALA A 51 -11.62 -7.91 -14.93
CA ALA A 51 -12.58 -8.24 -15.99
C ALA A 51 -13.61 -7.12 -16.27
N TRP A 52 -13.84 -6.23 -15.30
CA TRP A 52 -14.87 -5.18 -15.40
C TRP A 52 -14.35 -3.82 -15.83
N THR A 53 -13.02 -3.62 -15.80
CA THR A 53 -12.35 -2.35 -16.13
C THR A 53 -11.37 -2.53 -17.28
N GLU A 54 -11.01 -1.44 -17.98
CA GLU A 54 -10.15 -1.46 -19.17
C GLU A 54 -8.78 -0.83 -18.93
N ARG A 55 -8.69 0.18 -18.07
CA ARG A 55 -7.47 0.98 -17.85
C ARG A 55 -6.97 0.96 -16.42
N LEU A 56 -7.87 0.75 -15.46
CA LEU A 56 -7.58 0.82 -14.04
C LEU A 56 -6.51 -0.21 -13.65
N LYS A 57 -5.39 0.24 -13.10
CA LYS A 57 -4.37 -0.63 -12.51
C LYS A 57 -4.84 -1.18 -11.18
N LEU A 58 -4.42 -2.38 -10.84
CA LEU A 58 -4.92 -3.12 -9.68
C LEU A 58 -3.76 -3.62 -8.82
N SER A 59 -3.81 -3.39 -7.50
CA SER A 59 -2.76 -3.79 -6.58
C SER A 59 -3.33 -4.19 -5.22
N PRO A 60 -2.80 -5.22 -4.54
CA PRO A 60 -3.03 -5.31 -3.11
C PRO A 60 -2.40 -4.09 -2.43
N GLY A 61 -3.04 -3.55 -1.40
CA GLY A 61 -2.60 -2.33 -0.74
C GLY A 61 -2.45 -2.44 0.78
N VAL A 62 -1.50 -3.23 1.28
CA VAL A 62 -0.52 -4.09 0.64
C VAL A 62 -0.61 -5.52 1.19
N THR A 63 -0.22 -6.49 0.38
CA THR A 63 -0.05 -7.87 0.88
C THR A 63 1.26 -8.01 1.69
N ASN A 64 1.51 -9.23 2.17
CA ASN A 64 2.73 -9.57 2.90
C ASN A 64 3.19 -10.99 2.53
N PRO A 65 4.47 -11.34 2.74
CA PRO A 65 5.00 -12.63 2.33
C PRO A 65 4.68 -13.78 3.29
N PHE A 66 3.99 -13.52 4.42
CA PHE A 66 3.75 -14.50 5.48
C PHE A 66 2.40 -15.21 5.36
N THR A 67 1.32 -14.47 5.07
CA THR A 67 -0.04 -15.00 5.09
C THR A 67 -0.37 -15.94 3.93
N ARG A 68 0.41 -15.86 2.84
CA ARG A 68 0.33 -16.78 1.69
C ARG A 68 1.71 -17.26 1.30
N ASN A 69 1.83 -18.51 0.85
CA ASN A 69 3.06 -18.98 0.22
C ASN A 69 3.43 -18.09 -0.98
N LEU A 70 4.72 -17.81 -1.17
CA LEU A 70 5.19 -16.89 -2.21
C LEU A 70 4.79 -17.32 -3.62
N ALA A 71 4.81 -18.63 -3.91
CA ALA A 71 4.35 -19.16 -5.20
C ALA A 71 2.85 -18.95 -5.41
N VAL A 72 2.05 -19.07 -4.34
CA VAL A 72 0.60 -18.78 -4.40
C VAL A 72 0.37 -17.30 -4.64
N SER A 73 1.10 -16.42 -3.96
CA SER A 73 1.02 -14.97 -4.17
C SER A 73 1.44 -14.58 -5.59
N ALA A 74 2.54 -15.15 -6.08
CA ALA A 74 3.02 -14.91 -7.45
C ALA A 74 2.01 -15.40 -8.50
N THR A 75 1.44 -16.61 -8.33
CA THR A 75 0.39 -17.13 -9.21
C THR A 75 -0.85 -16.24 -9.20
N SER A 76 -1.31 -15.81 -8.03
CA SER A 76 -2.51 -14.98 -7.91
C SER A 76 -2.35 -13.65 -8.68
N ILE A 77 -1.24 -12.94 -8.45
CA ILE A 77 -1.03 -11.64 -9.10
C ILE A 77 -0.72 -11.78 -10.59
N ALA A 78 0.00 -12.83 -11.01
CA ALA A 78 0.24 -13.10 -12.42
C ALA A 78 -1.05 -13.50 -13.17
N THR A 79 -1.99 -14.17 -12.51
CA THR A 79 -3.32 -14.44 -13.07
C THR A 79 -4.08 -13.13 -13.30
N ILE A 80 -4.05 -12.21 -12.34
CA ILE A 80 -4.66 -10.88 -12.49
C ILE A 80 -3.96 -10.08 -13.60
N GLN A 81 -2.64 -10.19 -13.73
CA GLN A 81 -1.89 -9.58 -14.83
C GLN A 81 -2.39 -10.05 -16.19
N ALA A 82 -2.62 -11.36 -16.34
CA ALA A 82 -3.13 -11.93 -17.58
C ALA A 82 -4.57 -11.49 -17.86
N ILE A 83 -5.48 -11.58 -16.89
CA ILE A 83 -6.88 -11.15 -17.04
C ILE A 83 -6.97 -9.66 -17.37
N SER A 84 -6.17 -8.84 -16.70
CA SER A 84 -6.16 -7.38 -16.86
C SER A 84 -5.32 -6.90 -18.06
N GLN A 85 -4.67 -7.80 -18.80
CA GLN A 85 -3.79 -7.45 -19.93
C GLN A 85 -2.67 -6.47 -19.54
N GLY A 86 -1.99 -6.74 -18.41
CA GLY A 86 -0.81 -5.98 -18.01
C GLY A 86 -1.03 -4.87 -16.98
N ARG A 87 -2.19 -4.83 -16.28
CA ARG A 87 -2.53 -3.76 -15.33
C ARG A 87 -2.31 -4.12 -13.85
N ALA A 88 -1.80 -5.32 -13.54
CA ALA A 88 -1.53 -5.69 -12.16
C ALA A 88 -0.20 -5.10 -11.64
N VAL A 89 -0.18 -4.78 -10.37
CA VAL A 89 1.00 -4.37 -9.60
C VAL A 89 1.01 -5.17 -8.30
N MET A 90 2.17 -5.65 -7.86
CA MET A 90 2.31 -6.38 -6.60
C MET A 90 2.69 -5.44 -5.47
N GLY A 91 1.71 -4.80 -4.85
CA GLY A 91 1.91 -4.00 -3.64
C GLY A 91 2.19 -4.90 -2.43
N ILE A 92 3.37 -4.78 -1.83
CA ILE A 92 3.81 -5.67 -0.75
C ILE A 92 4.55 -4.93 0.36
N GLY A 93 4.33 -5.34 1.61
CA GLY A 93 4.99 -4.84 2.79
C GLY A 93 5.41 -5.97 3.74
N ARG A 94 6.04 -5.61 4.86
CA ARG A 94 6.49 -6.59 5.87
C ARG A 94 5.34 -7.28 6.63
N GLY A 95 4.12 -6.83 6.43
CA GLY A 95 2.96 -7.22 7.21
C GLY A 95 2.82 -6.39 8.49
N ASP A 96 1.59 -6.11 8.84
CA ASP A 96 1.22 -5.32 10.00
C ASP A 96 -0.11 -5.83 10.59
N SER A 97 -1.26 -5.21 10.31
CA SER A 97 -2.56 -5.65 10.83
C SER A 97 -2.87 -7.11 10.50
N ALA A 98 -2.57 -7.54 9.27
CA ALA A 98 -2.75 -8.94 8.87
C ALA A 98 -2.00 -9.91 9.79
N LEU A 99 -0.76 -9.59 10.19
CA LEU A 99 0.04 -10.40 11.09
C LEU A 99 -0.37 -10.21 12.55
N ALA A 100 -0.67 -8.99 12.98
CA ALA A 100 -1.09 -8.71 14.35
C ALA A 100 -2.35 -9.51 14.74
N TYR A 101 -3.33 -9.63 13.82
CA TYR A 101 -4.53 -10.44 14.03
C TYR A 101 -4.30 -11.97 13.95
N LEU A 102 -3.08 -12.40 13.62
CA LEU A 102 -2.61 -13.78 13.73
C LEU A 102 -1.66 -13.99 14.91
N GLY A 103 -1.43 -12.95 15.73
CA GLY A 103 -0.53 -13.00 16.88
C GLY A 103 0.95 -12.81 16.53
N TYR A 104 1.27 -12.24 15.37
CA TYR A 104 2.64 -12.03 14.91
C TYR A 104 2.98 -10.54 14.76
N ALA A 105 4.28 -10.25 14.88
CA ALA A 105 4.86 -8.97 14.49
C ALA A 105 5.22 -8.96 13.00
N PRO A 106 5.51 -7.78 12.40
CA PRO A 106 6.02 -7.69 11.03
C PRO A 106 7.25 -8.57 10.82
N VAL A 107 7.32 -9.26 9.68
CA VAL A 107 8.41 -10.20 9.39
C VAL A 107 9.80 -9.54 9.47
N LYS A 108 10.83 -10.33 9.81
CA LYS A 108 12.21 -9.85 9.87
C LYS A 108 12.65 -9.30 8.50
N LEU A 109 13.46 -8.24 8.52
CA LEU A 109 13.89 -7.56 7.29
C LEU A 109 14.63 -8.51 6.32
N SER A 110 15.56 -9.32 6.83
CA SER A 110 16.31 -10.30 6.03
C SER A 110 15.42 -11.34 5.36
N TRP A 111 14.37 -11.78 6.06
CA TRP A 111 13.40 -12.70 5.49
C TRP A 111 12.50 -12.03 4.46
N PHE A 112 12.14 -10.76 4.68
CA PHE A 112 11.40 -9.95 3.72
C PHE A 112 12.21 -9.74 2.43
N GLU A 113 13.49 -9.38 2.55
CA GLU A 113 14.41 -9.19 1.41
C GLU A 113 14.50 -10.47 0.55
N LYS A 114 14.77 -11.63 1.18
CA LYS A 114 14.80 -12.91 0.47
C LYS A 114 13.46 -13.27 -0.18
N SER A 115 12.33 -12.94 0.48
CA SER A 115 10.99 -13.16 -0.08
C SER A 115 10.73 -12.32 -1.34
N LEU A 116 11.25 -11.09 -1.38
CA LEU A 116 11.12 -10.22 -2.54
C LEU A 116 11.97 -10.71 -3.72
N GLU A 117 13.18 -11.18 -3.46
CA GLU A 117 14.04 -11.79 -4.49
C GLU A 117 13.38 -13.04 -5.08
N THR A 118 12.79 -13.88 -4.23
CA THR A 118 12.01 -15.05 -4.67
C THR A 118 10.82 -14.64 -5.52
N LEU A 119 10.05 -13.62 -5.12
CA LEU A 119 8.92 -13.11 -5.90
C LEU A 119 9.38 -12.55 -7.26
N GLN A 120 10.50 -11.81 -7.29
CA GLN A 120 11.07 -11.29 -8.54
C GLN A 120 11.39 -12.44 -9.51
N ALA A 121 12.07 -13.49 -9.03
CA ALA A 121 12.42 -14.67 -9.84
C ALA A 121 11.17 -15.39 -10.36
N LEU A 122 10.20 -15.69 -9.49
CA LEU A 122 8.95 -16.36 -9.88
C LEU A 122 8.16 -15.55 -10.92
N LEU A 123 8.05 -14.23 -10.75
CA LEU A 123 7.34 -13.34 -11.67
C LEU A 123 8.09 -13.12 -12.99
N ASN A 124 9.40 -13.36 -13.02
CA ASN A 124 10.21 -13.45 -14.23
C ASN A 124 10.08 -14.82 -14.95
N GLY A 125 9.34 -15.78 -14.38
CA GLY A 125 9.22 -17.13 -14.92
C GLY A 125 10.44 -18.02 -14.63
N GLU A 126 11.31 -17.61 -13.72
CA GLU A 126 12.49 -18.39 -13.31
C GLU A 126 12.10 -19.52 -12.37
N GLU A 127 12.94 -20.57 -12.31
CA GLU A 127 12.80 -21.66 -11.35
C GLU A 127 13.58 -21.31 -10.08
N VAL A 128 12.90 -21.39 -8.91
CA VAL A 128 13.48 -21.11 -7.60
C VAL A 128 13.67 -22.43 -6.85
N PRO A 129 14.90 -22.78 -6.42
CA PRO A 129 15.16 -23.98 -5.62
C PRO A 129 14.28 -24.05 -4.37
N PHE A 130 13.84 -25.23 -3.97
CA PHE A 130 12.96 -25.40 -2.79
C PHE A 130 13.55 -24.81 -1.51
N ALA A 131 14.87 -24.89 -1.32
CA ALA A 131 15.55 -24.28 -0.18
C ALA A 131 15.36 -22.76 -0.09
N ASP A 132 15.07 -22.11 -1.22
CA ASP A 132 14.92 -20.66 -1.37
C ASP A 132 13.47 -20.22 -1.55
N SER A 133 12.53 -21.17 -1.70
CA SER A 133 11.11 -20.88 -2.03
C SER A 133 10.29 -20.26 -0.89
N GLY A 134 10.88 -20.08 0.29
CA GLY A 134 10.18 -19.52 1.45
C GLY A 134 9.15 -20.47 2.05
N SER A 135 9.34 -21.79 1.93
CA SER A 135 8.47 -22.78 2.57
C SER A 135 8.40 -22.53 4.08
N THR A 136 7.20 -22.33 4.59
CA THR A 136 6.95 -21.85 5.96
C THR A 136 6.61 -22.96 6.93
N THR A 137 6.51 -24.23 6.49
CA THR A 137 5.90 -25.23 7.38
C THR A 137 6.68 -26.55 7.40
N GLY A 138 7.17 -26.91 8.56
CA GLY A 138 7.50 -28.30 8.87
C GLY A 138 6.28 -29.24 8.96
N ALA A 139 5.09 -28.77 8.57
CA ALA A 139 3.85 -29.57 8.60
C ALA A 139 3.76 -30.54 7.43
N ALA A 140 4.35 -30.23 6.27
CA ALA A 140 4.42 -31.14 5.13
C ALA A 140 5.80 -31.80 5.08
N PRO A 141 5.88 -33.14 5.01
CA PRO A 141 7.16 -33.84 4.82
C PRO A 141 7.75 -33.54 3.44
N SER A 142 9.07 -33.74 3.31
CA SER A 142 9.75 -33.58 2.01
C SER A 142 9.16 -34.54 0.97
N HIS A 143 9.04 -34.07 -0.28
CA HIS A 143 8.61 -34.88 -1.42
C HIS A 143 9.64 -35.99 -1.80
N GLU A 144 10.82 -36.00 -1.18
CA GLU A 144 11.82 -37.08 -1.36
C GLU A 144 11.29 -38.43 -0.97
N GLY A 145 10.34 -38.48 -0.02
CA GLY A 145 9.65 -39.70 0.38
C GLY A 145 8.59 -40.19 -0.59
N LEU A 146 8.26 -39.47 -1.64
CA LEU A 146 7.26 -39.87 -2.63
C LEU A 146 7.86 -40.87 -3.62
N SER A 147 7.09 -41.92 -3.94
CA SER A 147 7.44 -42.93 -4.96
C SER A 147 7.19 -42.39 -6.37
N LEU A 148 8.02 -41.44 -6.83
CA LEU A 148 7.95 -40.82 -8.14
C LEU A 148 9.18 -41.17 -8.97
N GLY A 149 8.99 -41.37 -10.29
CA GLY A 149 10.10 -41.62 -11.23
C GLY A 149 10.97 -40.36 -11.44
N ALA A 150 10.38 -39.19 -11.38
CA ALA A 150 11.06 -37.88 -11.39
C ALA A 150 10.28 -36.90 -10.53
N ARG A 151 10.99 -35.92 -9.99
CA ARG A 151 10.43 -34.88 -9.11
C ARG A 151 10.85 -33.51 -9.61
N PRO A 152 10.04 -32.43 -9.33
CA PRO A 152 10.50 -31.08 -9.55
C PRO A 152 11.73 -30.77 -8.68
N GLU A 153 12.62 -29.92 -9.17
CA GLU A 153 13.82 -29.47 -8.43
C GLU A 153 13.62 -28.11 -7.78
N GLY A 154 12.57 -27.37 -8.22
CA GLY A 154 12.22 -26.06 -7.72
C GLY A 154 10.78 -25.67 -8.01
N VAL A 155 10.44 -24.45 -7.56
CA VAL A 155 9.15 -23.81 -7.79
C VAL A 155 9.24 -22.94 -9.04
N LYS A 156 8.33 -23.12 -9.99
CA LYS A 156 8.24 -22.33 -11.22
C LYS A 156 6.78 -22.14 -11.62
N LEU A 157 6.41 -20.96 -12.08
CA LEU A 157 5.09 -20.69 -12.68
C LEU A 157 5.08 -21.19 -14.13
N ARG A 158 4.90 -22.52 -14.34
CA ARG A 158 4.99 -23.18 -15.65
C ARG A 158 3.85 -22.81 -16.62
N TRP A 159 2.83 -22.11 -16.13
CA TRP A 159 1.63 -21.72 -16.89
C TRP A 159 1.70 -20.28 -17.41
N LEU A 160 2.72 -19.50 -17.05
CA LEU A 160 2.83 -18.12 -17.51
C LEU A 160 2.78 -18.05 -19.04
N PRO A 161 1.88 -17.24 -19.63
CA PRO A 161 1.83 -17.07 -21.07
C PRO A 161 3.10 -16.38 -21.60
N ASP A 162 3.57 -16.82 -22.77
CA ASP A 162 4.63 -16.14 -23.47
C ASP A 162 4.23 -14.68 -23.77
N GLY A 163 5.16 -13.75 -23.53
CA GLY A 163 4.93 -12.33 -23.76
C GLY A 163 4.07 -11.60 -22.73
N LEU A 164 3.61 -12.28 -21.67
CA LEU A 164 2.94 -11.59 -20.55
C LEU A 164 3.95 -10.64 -19.88
N PRO A 165 3.66 -9.32 -19.81
CA PRO A 165 4.54 -8.40 -19.09
C PRO A 165 4.70 -8.82 -17.62
N LYS A 166 5.94 -8.80 -17.13
CA LYS A 166 6.22 -9.06 -15.72
C LYS A 166 5.41 -8.11 -14.81
N VAL A 167 4.83 -8.64 -13.75
CA VAL A 167 4.18 -7.82 -12.71
C VAL A 167 5.24 -7.01 -11.97
N PRO A 168 5.17 -5.66 -11.93
CA PRO A 168 6.11 -4.87 -11.15
C PRO A 168 5.83 -5.01 -9.66
N LEU A 169 6.90 -5.10 -8.84
CA LEU A 169 6.79 -4.99 -7.38
C LEU A 169 6.70 -3.52 -6.97
N ASP A 170 5.78 -3.22 -6.05
CA ASP A 170 5.64 -1.93 -5.35
C ASP A 170 5.78 -2.16 -3.84
N ILE A 171 6.91 -1.75 -3.28
CA ILE A 171 7.21 -2.02 -1.87
C ILE A 171 6.78 -0.83 -1.00
N ALA A 172 5.88 -1.09 -0.04
CA ALA A 172 5.53 -0.13 1.00
C ALA A 172 6.68 0.02 2.01
N ALA A 173 7.20 1.23 2.14
CA ALA A 173 8.40 1.52 2.91
C ALA A 173 8.22 2.74 3.81
N THR A 174 8.65 2.62 5.08
CA THR A 174 8.57 3.69 6.07
C THR A 174 9.95 4.01 6.67
N GLY A 175 10.68 2.99 7.12
CA GLY A 175 12.00 3.17 7.74
C GLY A 175 13.15 3.12 6.74
N PRO A 176 14.31 3.74 7.05
CA PRO A 176 15.41 3.93 6.11
C PRO A 176 15.96 2.61 5.57
N LYS A 177 16.02 1.56 6.38
CA LYS A 177 16.50 0.24 5.94
C LYS A 177 15.56 -0.40 4.91
N VAL A 178 14.22 -0.27 5.11
CA VAL A 178 13.23 -0.80 4.16
C VAL A 178 13.23 0.04 2.88
N ILE A 179 13.33 1.37 3.00
CA ILE A 179 13.42 2.29 1.84
C ILE A 179 14.64 1.94 0.97
N ALA A 180 15.81 1.81 1.57
CA ALA A 180 17.04 1.48 0.85
C ALA A 180 16.98 0.10 0.17
N MET A 181 16.45 -0.91 0.85
CA MET A 181 16.24 -2.24 0.30
C MET A 181 15.23 -2.22 -0.86
N ALA A 182 14.09 -1.55 -0.66
CA ALA A 182 13.04 -1.45 -1.67
C ALA A 182 13.54 -0.80 -2.96
N ALA A 183 14.33 0.28 -2.85
CA ALA A 183 14.91 0.96 -4.00
C ALA A 183 15.83 0.05 -4.82
N ARG A 184 16.59 -0.84 -4.18
CA ARG A 184 17.47 -1.79 -4.88
C ARG A 184 16.70 -2.91 -5.61
N ILE A 185 15.64 -3.42 -4.98
CA ILE A 185 14.98 -4.66 -5.44
C ILE A 185 13.78 -4.39 -6.34
N ALA A 186 12.98 -3.35 -6.06
CA ALA A 186 11.69 -3.14 -6.70
C ALA A 186 11.72 -2.12 -7.85
N GLU A 187 10.77 -2.22 -8.73
CA GLU A 187 10.50 -1.22 -9.77
C GLU A 187 9.83 0.03 -9.19
N ARG A 188 9.07 -0.15 -8.10
CA ARG A 188 8.23 0.88 -7.50
C ARG A 188 8.42 0.88 -5.97
N VAL A 189 8.47 2.06 -5.37
CA VAL A 189 8.53 2.22 -3.91
C VAL A 189 7.44 3.20 -3.48
N THR A 190 6.59 2.78 -2.56
CA THR A 190 5.55 3.63 -1.98
C THR A 190 5.92 4.01 -0.54
N PHE A 191 6.22 5.29 -0.32
CA PHE A 191 6.56 5.80 0.99
C PHE A 191 5.31 5.97 1.86
N SER A 192 5.40 5.57 3.13
CA SER A 192 4.37 5.80 4.14
C SER A 192 4.92 6.66 5.27
N VAL A 193 5.29 7.91 4.95
CA VAL A 193 5.99 8.84 5.86
C VAL A 193 5.18 10.12 6.17
N GLY A 194 3.92 10.17 5.76
CA GLY A 194 3.06 11.35 5.86
C GLY A 194 3.26 12.33 4.71
N ALA A 195 2.61 13.49 4.79
CA ALA A 195 2.55 14.49 3.72
C ALA A 195 3.56 15.66 3.89
N GLU A 196 4.38 15.63 4.92
CA GLU A 196 5.37 16.68 5.18
C GLU A 196 6.53 16.61 4.18
N ILE A 197 6.84 17.72 3.54
CA ILE A 197 7.84 17.80 2.46
C ILE A 197 9.23 17.37 2.92
N GLU A 198 9.65 17.80 4.10
CA GLU A 198 10.97 17.44 4.65
C GLU A 198 11.13 15.93 4.82
N ARG A 199 10.09 15.28 5.34
CA ARG A 199 10.07 13.82 5.51
C ARG A 199 10.06 13.08 4.18
N MET A 200 9.34 13.62 3.20
CA MET A 200 9.31 13.07 1.85
C MET A 200 10.66 13.21 1.14
N GLN A 201 11.30 14.37 1.24
CA GLN A 201 12.64 14.60 0.70
C GLN A 201 13.68 13.69 1.36
N TRP A 202 13.58 13.49 2.68
CA TRP A 202 14.41 12.52 3.38
C TRP A 202 14.24 11.11 2.83
N ALA A 203 13.00 10.63 2.68
CA ALA A 203 12.73 9.29 2.15
C ALA A 203 13.24 9.10 0.72
N LEU A 204 13.04 10.10 -0.14
CA LEU A 204 13.59 10.15 -1.51
C LEU A 204 15.13 10.15 -1.51
N GLY A 205 15.75 10.91 -0.59
CA GLY A 205 17.21 10.94 -0.42
C GLY A 205 17.76 9.55 -0.09
N VAL A 206 17.21 8.89 0.93
CA VAL A 206 17.60 7.51 1.31
C VAL A 206 17.43 6.52 0.14
N ALA A 207 16.34 6.62 -0.61
CA ALA A 207 16.09 5.73 -1.74
C ALA A 207 17.10 5.95 -2.88
N ARG A 208 17.35 7.20 -3.27
CA ARG A 208 18.27 7.57 -4.36
C ARG A 208 19.74 7.31 -4.02
N GLU A 209 20.12 7.45 -2.76
CA GLU A 209 21.47 7.08 -2.28
C GLU A 209 21.69 5.57 -2.38
N ALA A 210 20.69 4.78 -2.01
CA ALA A 210 20.76 3.31 -2.06
C ALA A 210 20.73 2.75 -3.48
N GLU A 211 20.04 3.42 -4.42
CA GLU A 211 19.89 3.01 -5.82
C GLU A 211 19.82 4.24 -6.73
N PRO A 212 20.94 4.57 -7.40
CA PRO A 212 20.98 5.72 -8.31
C PRO A 212 20.19 5.55 -9.61
N ARG A 213 19.87 4.31 -10.01
CA ARG A 213 19.05 4.07 -11.19
C ARG A 213 17.62 4.60 -10.97
N PRO A 214 16.96 5.14 -12.01
CA PRO A 214 15.60 5.64 -11.89
C PRO A 214 14.63 4.55 -11.39
N ARG A 215 13.81 4.90 -10.41
CA ARG A 215 12.69 4.10 -9.90
C ARG A 215 11.43 4.94 -9.88
N SER A 216 10.27 4.29 -9.85
CA SER A 216 9.00 4.97 -9.61
C SER A 216 8.82 5.17 -8.09
N TYR A 217 8.68 6.41 -7.67
CA TYR A 217 8.48 6.77 -6.28
C TYR A 217 7.09 7.31 -6.05
N GLY A 218 6.36 6.68 -5.14
CA GLY A 218 5.03 7.10 -4.72
C GLY A 218 4.94 7.36 -3.23
N ALA A 219 3.83 7.91 -2.80
CA ALA A 219 3.51 8.07 -1.38
C ALA A 219 2.07 7.66 -1.08
N GLN A 220 1.88 6.96 0.02
CA GLN A 220 0.58 6.72 0.63
C GLN A 220 0.24 7.88 1.55
N LEU A 221 -0.83 8.60 1.24
CA LEU A 221 -1.20 9.87 1.84
C LEU A 221 -2.64 9.82 2.35
N VAL A 222 -2.85 10.22 3.60
CA VAL A 222 -4.20 10.57 4.06
C VAL A 222 -4.60 11.88 3.41
N VAL A 223 -5.70 11.89 2.67
CA VAL A 223 -6.23 13.08 2.01
C VAL A 223 -7.71 13.20 2.33
N VAL A 224 -8.09 14.28 2.99
CA VAL A 224 -9.48 14.62 3.28
C VAL A 224 -9.83 15.92 2.55
N CYS A 225 -10.52 15.75 1.42
CA CYS A 225 -10.95 16.85 0.56
C CYS A 225 -12.40 17.22 0.90
N HIS A 226 -12.61 18.36 1.56
CA HIS A 226 -13.94 18.86 1.92
C HIS A 226 -13.93 20.40 1.95
N PRO A 227 -15.02 21.09 1.48
CA PRO A 227 -15.07 22.54 1.45
C PRO A 227 -15.14 23.16 2.85
N ASP A 228 -15.71 22.44 3.83
CA ASP A 228 -15.74 22.86 5.23
C ASP A 228 -14.50 22.35 5.98
N PRO A 229 -13.62 23.25 6.48
CA PRO A 229 -12.37 22.86 7.14
C PRO A 229 -12.55 22.14 8.48
N GLU A 230 -13.62 22.41 9.22
CA GLU A 230 -13.89 21.77 10.52
C GLU A 230 -14.24 20.31 10.30
N THR A 231 -15.18 20.04 9.40
CA THR A 231 -15.57 18.69 8.98
C THR A 231 -14.38 17.91 8.41
N ALA A 232 -13.57 18.56 7.56
CA ALA A 232 -12.38 17.92 7.01
C ALA A 232 -11.39 17.50 8.10
N MET A 233 -11.18 18.35 9.11
CA MET A 233 -10.28 18.05 10.23
C MET A 233 -10.81 16.95 11.12
N GLU A 234 -12.10 16.94 11.44
CA GLU A 234 -12.72 15.88 12.23
C GLU A 234 -12.44 14.49 11.63
N VAL A 235 -12.70 14.32 10.34
CA VAL A 235 -12.44 13.06 9.65
C VAL A 235 -10.94 12.73 9.57
N ALA A 236 -10.10 13.73 9.33
CA ALA A 236 -8.67 13.52 9.24
C ALA A 236 -8.05 13.08 10.58
N MET A 237 -8.58 13.55 11.71
CA MET A 237 -8.19 13.11 13.04
C MET A 237 -8.42 11.60 13.25
N HIS A 238 -9.46 11.03 12.66
CA HIS A 238 -9.72 9.59 12.68
C HIS A 238 -8.90 8.79 11.66
N MET A 239 -8.58 9.38 10.53
CA MET A 239 -7.87 8.70 9.43
C MET A 239 -6.34 8.72 9.57
N ALA A 240 -5.77 9.70 10.25
CA ALA A 240 -4.31 9.83 10.35
C ALA A 240 -3.65 8.77 11.26
N PRO A 241 -4.17 8.43 12.45
CA PRO A 241 -3.50 7.50 13.37
C PRO A 241 -3.21 6.11 12.79
N PRO A 242 -4.11 5.45 12.03
CA PRO A 242 -3.83 4.16 11.40
C PRO A 242 -2.61 4.15 10.48
N LEU A 243 -2.31 5.27 9.82
CA LEU A 243 -1.14 5.41 8.95
C LEU A 243 0.08 5.94 9.71
N ALA A 244 -0.11 6.90 10.63
CA ALA A 244 0.97 7.49 11.40
C ALA A 244 1.69 6.46 12.28
N ARG A 245 0.98 5.47 12.81
CA ARG A 245 1.57 4.42 13.65
C ARG A 245 2.67 3.62 12.95
N PHE A 246 2.71 3.52 11.62
CA PHE A 246 3.81 2.86 10.89
C PHE A 246 5.17 3.50 11.19
N GLN A 247 5.18 4.77 11.56
CA GLN A 247 6.38 5.54 11.86
C GLN A 247 6.97 5.24 13.24
N VAL A 248 6.19 4.61 14.11
CA VAL A 248 6.57 4.30 15.51
C VAL A 248 6.40 2.83 15.89
N ILE A 249 5.90 2.00 15.00
CA ILE A 249 5.58 0.59 15.26
C ILE A 249 6.77 -0.23 15.80
N GLN A 250 8.00 0.23 15.58
CA GLN A 250 9.22 -0.40 16.11
C GLN A 250 9.77 0.33 17.35
N GLY A 251 8.96 1.14 18.01
CA GLY A 251 9.29 1.80 19.28
C GLY A 251 10.06 3.11 19.16
N LYS A 252 10.50 3.50 17.96
CA LYS A 252 11.19 4.78 17.69
C LYS A 252 10.58 5.45 16.47
N THR A 253 10.41 6.78 16.55
CA THR A 253 10.02 7.59 15.39
C THR A 253 11.08 7.48 14.31
N VAL A 254 10.69 7.20 13.08
CA VAL A 254 11.59 7.14 11.93
C VAL A 254 11.54 8.42 11.10
N GLY A 255 12.70 8.83 10.56
CA GLY A 255 12.83 10.04 9.76
C GLY A 255 12.89 11.32 10.59
N PRO A 256 13.02 12.50 9.93
CA PRO A 256 13.02 13.80 10.59
C PRO A 256 11.76 14.02 11.43
N ALA A 257 11.91 14.53 12.63
CA ALA A 257 10.81 14.89 13.52
C ALA A 257 11.29 15.96 14.50
N ASP A 258 10.57 17.05 14.61
CA ASP A 258 10.76 18.02 15.70
C ASP A 258 10.10 17.51 16.99
N ALA A 259 10.20 18.28 18.07
CA ALA A 259 9.67 17.89 19.38
C ALA A 259 8.14 17.65 19.36
N ALA A 260 7.39 18.53 18.67
CA ALA A 260 5.92 18.41 18.57
C ALA A 260 5.50 17.17 17.76
N MET A 261 6.19 16.88 16.67
CA MET A 261 5.98 15.66 15.88
C MET A 261 6.29 14.41 16.71
N ALA A 262 7.43 14.42 17.42
CA ALA A 262 7.86 13.29 18.26
C ALA A 262 6.88 13.01 19.40
N GLU A 263 6.35 14.04 20.05
CA GLU A 263 5.33 13.91 21.09
C GLU A 263 4.04 13.26 20.59
N ASN A 264 3.50 13.71 19.45
CA ASN A 264 2.32 13.11 18.84
C ASN A 264 2.58 11.66 18.41
N MET A 265 3.77 11.37 17.87
CA MET A 265 4.16 10.01 17.49
C MET A 265 4.28 9.08 18.72
N ASP A 266 4.78 9.59 19.84
CA ASP A 266 4.84 8.81 21.09
C ASP A 266 3.45 8.56 21.67
N ALA A 267 2.56 9.53 21.57
CA ALA A 267 1.15 9.38 21.94
C ALA A 267 0.46 8.29 21.07
N ILE A 268 0.71 8.27 19.78
CA ILE A 268 0.20 7.21 18.89
C ILE A 268 0.79 5.85 19.28
N LYS A 269 2.09 5.76 19.52
CA LYS A 269 2.76 4.52 19.93
C LYS A 269 2.13 3.91 21.19
N THR A 270 1.82 4.75 22.17
CA THR A 270 1.33 4.31 23.48
C THR A 270 -0.19 4.16 23.56
N GLY A 271 -0.92 4.95 22.76
CA GLY A 271 -2.38 5.06 22.82
C GLY A 271 -3.15 4.28 21.77
N TYR A 272 -2.51 3.86 20.67
CA TYR A 272 -3.19 3.19 19.57
C TYR A 272 -3.74 1.81 19.95
N ASP A 273 -5.05 1.62 19.85
CA ASP A 273 -5.71 0.35 20.15
C ASP A 273 -5.85 -0.54 18.91
N MET A 274 -4.95 -1.52 18.77
CA MET A 274 -4.97 -2.48 17.66
C MET A 274 -6.22 -3.36 17.62
N ARG A 275 -6.91 -3.58 18.75
CA ARG A 275 -8.15 -4.39 18.79
C ARG A 275 -9.30 -3.71 18.04
N LYS A 276 -9.20 -2.41 17.87
CA LYS A 276 -10.17 -1.57 17.17
C LYS A 276 -9.67 -1.07 15.81
N HIS A 277 -8.55 -1.61 15.31
CA HIS A 277 -8.01 -1.21 14.01
C HIS A 277 -9.01 -1.50 12.89
N GLY A 278 -9.24 -0.53 12.01
CA GLY A 278 -10.21 -0.65 10.90
C GLY A 278 -11.67 -0.39 11.29
N VAL A 279 -11.96 -0.10 12.56
CA VAL A 279 -13.30 0.34 13.00
C VAL A 279 -13.33 1.86 12.94
N HIS A 280 -14.38 2.43 12.32
CA HIS A 280 -14.62 3.88 12.31
C HIS A 280 -14.72 4.40 13.76
N ASP A 281 -14.20 5.59 14.03
CA ASP A 281 -14.19 6.26 15.36
C ASP A 281 -13.51 5.47 16.49
N SER A 282 -12.68 4.50 16.14
CA SER A 282 -12.09 3.57 17.10
C SER A 282 -10.98 4.15 17.98
N GLN A 283 -10.42 5.30 17.61
CA GLN A 283 -9.30 5.92 18.31
C GLN A 283 -9.69 7.17 19.12
N GLU A 284 -10.94 7.30 19.51
CA GLU A 284 -11.48 8.47 20.26
C GLU A 284 -10.63 8.83 21.48
N ARG A 285 -10.17 7.84 22.24
CA ARG A 285 -9.33 8.07 23.41
C ARG A 285 -7.99 8.71 23.06
N LEU A 286 -7.38 8.29 21.93
CA LEU A 286 -6.14 8.87 21.45
C LEU A 286 -6.37 10.29 20.94
N ILE A 287 -7.43 10.51 20.19
CA ILE A 287 -7.81 11.81 19.63
C ILE A 287 -8.10 12.81 20.75
N GLY A 288 -8.87 12.39 21.78
CA GLY A 288 -9.25 13.26 22.89
C GLY A 288 -8.13 13.60 23.87
N SER A 289 -7.00 12.88 23.86
CA SER A 289 -5.96 13.04 24.88
C SER A 289 -4.65 13.66 24.41
N SER A 290 -4.24 13.43 23.16
CA SER A 290 -2.84 13.72 22.79
C SER A 290 -2.61 14.02 21.32
N LEU A 291 -3.50 13.64 20.42
CA LEU A 291 -3.35 13.93 18.99
C LEU A 291 -3.79 15.37 18.71
N THR A 292 -2.91 16.16 18.11
CA THR A 292 -3.21 17.57 17.80
C THR A 292 -3.64 17.78 16.35
N PRO A 293 -4.58 18.72 16.08
CA PRO A 293 -4.92 19.11 14.71
C PRO A 293 -3.71 19.62 13.91
N GLU A 294 -2.73 20.23 14.57
CA GLU A 294 -1.50 20.69 13.94
C GLU A 294 -0.67 19.53 13.40
N PHE A 295 -0.50 18.47 14.21
CA PHE A 295 0.13 17.24 13.75
C PHE A 295 -0.58 16.67 12.53
N VAL A 296 -1.92 16.60 12.56
CA VAL A 296 -2.71 16.05 11.45
C VAL A 296 -2.56 16.88 10.18
N ARG A 297 -2.52 18.23 10.27
CA ARG A 297 -2.25 19.10 9.10
C ARG A 297 -0.88 18.88 8.47
N ARG A 298 0.12 18.49 9.27
CA ARG A 298 1.46 18.16 8.78
C ARG A 298 1.51 16.74 8.17
N PHE A 299 0.86 15.80 8.85
CA PHE A 299 0.89 14.38 8.47
C PHE A 299 -0.02 14.04 7.29
N ALA A 300 -1.16 14.70 7.18
CA ALA A 300 -2.20 14.51 6.18
C ALA A 300 -2.37 15.74 5.29
N ILE A 301 -3.16 15.61 4.23
CA ILE A 301 -3.62 16.72 3.39
C ILE A 301 -5.10 16.91 3.67
N VAL A 302 -5.49 18.07 4.23
CA VAL A 302 -6.82 18.30 4.78
C VAL A 302 -7.32 19.67 4.38
N GLY A 303 -8.41 19.75 3.64
CA GLY A 303 -9.01 21.04 3.26
C GLY A 303 -9.76 21.04 1.93
N SER A 304 -9.90 22.24 1.35
CA SER A 304 -10.59 22.43 0.08
C SER A 304 -9.91 21.73 -1.10
N PRO A 305 -10.59 21.54 -2.24
CA PRO A 305 -9.99 21.01 -3.46
C PRO A 305 -8.74 21.75 -3.90
N ASP A 306 -8.73 23.10 -3.82
CA ASP A 306 -7.57 23.90 -4.19
C ASP A 306 -6.38 23.63 -3.28
N HIS A 307 -6.60 23.60 -1.96
CA HIS A 307 -5.55 23.27 -0.99
C HIS A 307 -5.00 21.84 -1.20
N CYS A 308 -5.90 20.86 -1.41
CA CYS A 308 -5.47 19.49 -1.70
C CYS A 308 -4.62 19.43 -2.97
N THR A 309 -5.03 20.14 -4.02
CA THR A 309 -4.29 20.20 -5.30
C THR A 309 -2.91 20.81 -5.11
N GLU A 310 -2.80 21.97 -4.43
CA GLU A 310 -1.54 22.64 -4.17
C GLU A 310 -0.56 21.73 -3.41
N ARG A 311 -1.00 21.13 -2.31
CA ARG A 311 -0.19 20.23 -1.49
C ARG A 311 0.29 18.98 -2.27
N LEU A 312 -0.57 18.40 -3.10
CA LEU A 312 -0.21 17.24 -3.92
C LEU A 312 0.79 17.61 -5.03
N LEU A 313 0.67 18.82 -5.60
CA LEU A 313 1.64 19.34 -6.57
C LEU A 313 3.00 19.63 -5.94
N GLU A 314 3.06 20.08 -4.68
CA GLU A 314 4.33 20.20 -3.95
C GLU A 314 5.04 18.87 -3.80
N LEU A 315 4.32 17.81 -3.44
CA LEU A 315 4.86 16.46 -3.32
C LEU A 315 5.35 15.93 -4.68
N ARG A 316 4.62 16.19 -5.76
CA ARG A 316 5.06 15.88 -7.11
C ARG A 316 6.37 16.61 -7.45
N LYS A 317 6.48 17.91 -7.16
CA LYS A 317 7.70 18.71 -7.37
C LYS A 317 8.90 18.18 -6.56
N ALA A 318 8.65 17.59 -5.38
CA ALA A 318 9.69 16.94 -4.59
C ALA A 318 10.25 15.67 -5.28
N GLY A 319 9.53 15.10 -6.23
CA GLY A 319 10.00 13.99 -7.06
C GLY A 319 9.17 12.73 -7.00
N LEU A 320 7.91 12.81 -6.57
CA LEU A 320 6.95 11.72 -6.66
C LEU A 320 6.33 11.66 -8.05
N ASP A 321 6.19 10.46 -8.59
CA ASP A 321 5.45 10.17 -9.83
C ASP A 321 4.14 9.43 -9.57
N ARG A 322 3.84 9.11 -8.30
CA ARG A 322 2.63 8.40 -7.89
C ARG A 322 2.12 8.89 -6.54
N LEU A 323 0.80 9.08 -6.45
CA LEU A 323 0.07 9.44 -5.23
C LEU A 323 -0.94 8.34 -4.93
N VAL A 324 -0.85 7.74 -3.75
CA VAL A 324 -1.84 6.77 -3.25
C VAL A 324 -2.70 7.47 -2.21
N VAL A 325 -3.90 7.79 -2.61
CA VAL A 325 -4.86 8.58 -1.81
C VAL A 325 -5.64 7.66 -0.89
N VAL A 326 -5.44 7.81 0.41
CA VAL A 326 -6.23 7.18 1.47
C VAL A 326 -7.25 8.20 1.97
N GLY A 327 -8.47 8.02 1.57
CA GLY A 327 -9.56 8.95 1.86
C GLY A 327 -10.84 8.45 1.19
N PRO A 328 -11.13 8.81 -0.06
CA PRO A 328 -12.41 8.51 -0.73
C PRO A 328 -12.81 7.03 -0.72
N GLY A 329 -11.85 6.12 -0.66
CA GLY A 329 -12.11 4.67 -0.59
C GLY A 329 -12.49 4.13 0.78
N PHE A 330 -12.41 4.97 1.82
CA PHE A 330 -12.67 4.61 3.21
C PHE A 330 -13.68 5.53 3.90
N TYR A 331 -14.22 6.53 3.19
CA TYR A 331 -15.24 7.39 3.76
C TYR A 331 -16.51 6.59 4.04
N PRO A 332 -17.21 6.89 5.14
CA PRO A 332 -18.50 6.31 5.41
C PRO A 332 -19.54 6.72 4.34
N PRO A 333 -20.64 5.97 4.16
CA PRO A 333 -21.61 6.23 3.09
C PRO A 333 -22.19 7.67 3.08
N GLU A 334 -22.36 8.27 4.25
CA GLU A 334 -22.82 9.64 4.42
C GLU A 334 -21.86 10.69 3.83
N TRP A 335 -20.60 10.32 3.59
CA TRP A 335 -19.56 11.14 2.97
C TRP A 335 -19.39 10.90 1.47
N GLY A 336 -20.34 10.20 0.83
CA GLY A 336 -20.25 9.83 -0.58
C GLY A 336 -19.98 11.01 -1.52
N GLU A 337 -20.59 12.18 -1.28
CA GLU A 337 -20.35 13.39 -2.10
C GLU A 337 -18.93 13.96 -1.87
N ALA A 338 -18.42 13.96 -0.64
CA ALA A 338 -17.05 14.38 -0.36
C ALA A 338 -16.02 13.44 -1.03
N GLY A 339 -16.31 12.12 -1.10
CA GLY A 339 -15.50 11.16 -1.84
C GLY A 339 -15.43 11.47 -3.34
N LYS A 340 -16.51 11.94 -3.93
CA LYS A 340 -16.57 12.34 -5.34
C LYS A 340 -15.89 13.67 -5.61
N LEU A 341 -15.83 14.58 -4.63
CA LEU A 341 -15.25 15.92 -4.77
C LEU A 341 -13.78 15.85 -5.19
N PHE A 342 -13.00 14.97 -4.58
CA PHE A 342 -11.60 14.76 -4.94
C PHE A 342 -11.46 14.35 -6.41
N ALA A 343 -12.25 13.39 -6.85
CA ALA A 343 -12.22 12.92 -8.24
C ALA A 343 -12.71 13.99 -9.23
N LYS A 344 -13.73 14.75 -8.85
CA LYS A 344 -14.34 15.77 -9.70
C LYS A 344 -13.47 17.02 -9.87
N GLU A 345 -12.74 17.43 -8.84
CA GLU A 345 -12.03 18.71 -8.84
C GLU A 345 -10.52 18.56 -8.76
N VAL A 346 -10.00 17.70 -7.86
CA VAL A 346 -8.56 17.57 -7.63
C VAL A 346 -7.87 16.78 -8.74
N ILE A 347 -8.43 15.64 -9.17
CA ILE A 347 -7.83 14.84 -10.24
C ILE A 347 -7.68 15.65 -11.53
N PRO A 348 -8.71 16.35 -12.05
CA PRO A 348 -8.56 17.17 -13.25
C PRO A 348 -7.53 18.30 -13.09
N ALA A 349 -7.48 18.97 -11.93
CA ALA A 349 -6.51 20.02 -11.65
C ALA A 349 -5.07 19.48 -11.65
N LEU A 350 -4.82 18.32 -11.04
CA LEU A 350 -3.51 17.64 -11.08
C LEU A 350 -3.11 17.26 -12.50
N ARG A 351 -4.06 16.85 -13.34
CA ARG A 351 -3.82 16.52 -14.76
C ARG A 351 -3.47 17.75 -15.57
N ALA A 352 -4.19 18.87 -15.34
CA ALA A 352 -3.97 20.13 -16.06
C ALA A 352 -2.60 20.76 -15.72
N ALA A 353 -2.08 20.51 -14.54
CA ALA A 353 -0.76 20.98 -14.12
C ALA A 353 0.41 20.19 -14.74
N GLY A 354 0.15 19.22 -15.64
CA GLY A 354 1.13 18.54 -16.46
C GLY A 354 1.62 17.27 -15.95
#